data_75263e513cc6a9c745d935bbaa236ce6
#
_entry.id   75263e513cc6a9c745d935bbaa236ce6
#
_cell.length_a   1.000
_cell.length_b   1.000
_cell.length_c   1.000
_cell.angle_alpha   90.00
_cell.angle_beta   90.00
_cell.angle_gamma   90.00
#
_symmetry.space_group_name_H-M   'P 1'
#
loop_
_entity.id
_entity.type
_entity.pdbx_description
1 polymer ?
#
loop_
_entity_poly.entity_id
_entity_poly.type
_entity_poly.pdbx_seq_one_letter_code
_entity_poly.pdbx_strand_id
1 'polypeptide(L)'
;MAEQILKIKDLYKSFQVGKEEIPVLRNINLEIRKGEFVTIVGHSGCGKSTLLKIIAGLVEYKLGEVSYSGHKISEPGTDRGMVFQEHRLLPWLTIYENIGFGLYNLSREEKQASIAKYIELVRLEGFEKAYPNQLSGGMAQRAAIARGLASNPEILLLDEPFGALDALTRIQMQKEILRIWKEEKTTMIMVTHDIDEAIYLGQKVVVMSARPGEIKEIIDVNTASAKDRGSTEFARIKKKIYNHFFEDENMEIEYVI
;
A
#
# COMPACT_ATOMS: atom_id res chain seq x y z
N MET A 1 -7.57 17.34 -16.98
CA MET A 1 -7.83 16.77 -15.62
C MET A 1 -7.13 15.42 -15.55
N ALA A 2 -6.45 15.07 -14.44
CA ALA A 2 -5.80 13.77 -14.32
C ALA A 2 -6.87 12.66 -14.36
N GLU A 3 -6.59 11.58 -15.10
CA GLU A 3 -7.48 10.45 -15.32
C GLU A 3 -7.74 9.69 -14.01
N GLN A 4 -9.00 9.38 -13.71
CA GLN A 4 -9.39 8.55 -12.58
C GLN A 4 -9.09 7.09 -12.91
N ILE A 5 -8.25 6.44 -12.11
CA ILE A 5 -7.84 5.05 -12.35
C ILE A 5 -8.59 4.05 -11.44
N LEU A 6 -8.89 4.44 -10.20
CA LEU A 6 -9.63 3.61 -9.26
C LEU A 6 -10.82 4.39 -8.71
N LYS A 7 -11.98 3.73 -8.68
CA LYS A 7 -13.20 4.24 -8.06
C LYS A 7 -13.81 3.17 -7.17
N ILE A 8 -14.09 3.57 -5.93
CA ILE A 8 -14.82 2.78 -4.94
C ILE A 8 -16.07 3.58 -4.56
N LYS A 9 -17.24 2.96 -4.66
CA LYS A 9 -18.52 3.58 -4.34
C LYS A 9 -19.34 2.67 -3.44
N ASP A 10 -19.77 3.23 -2.30
CA ASP A 10 -20.68 2.59 -1.34
C ASP A 10 -20.25 1.15 -1.01
N LEU A 11 -18.93 0.92 -0.76
CA LEU A 11 -18.39 -0.41 -0.52
C LEU A 11 -18.66 -0.85 0.91
N TYR A 12 -19.25 -2.06 1.03
CA TYR A 12 -19.47 -2.77 2.30
C TYR A 12 -18.83 -4.15 2.25
N LYS A 13 -18.18 -4.53 3.35
CA LYS A 13 -17.60 -5.86 3.53
C LYS A 13 -17.82 -6.37 4.94
N SER A 14 -18.30 -7.60 5.07
CA SER A 14 -18.37 -8.37 6.30
C SER A 14 -17.75 -9.75 6.10
N PHE A 15 -17.37 -10.38 7.19
CA PHE A 15 -16.94 -11.79 7.21
C PHE A 15 -17.86 -12.60 8.10
N GLN A 16 -18.13 -13.85 7.70
CA GLN A 16 -18.85 -14.79 8.52
C GLN A 16 -17.88 -15.48 9.48
N VAL A 17 -18.12 -15.37 10.78
CA VAL A 17 -17.37 -16.05 11.84
C VAL A 17 -18.35 -16.92 12.64
N GLY A 18 -18.36 -18.21 12.35
CA GLY A 18 -19.40 -19.09 12.88
C GLY A 18 -20.79 -18.68 12.41
N LYS A 19 -21.67 -18.31 13.34
CA LYS A 19 -23.04 -17.84 13.02
C LYS A 19 -23.17 -16.31 12.95
N GLU A 20 -22.11 -15.57 13.29
CA GLU A 20 -22.14 -14.11 13.35
C GLU A 20 -21.56 -13.49 12.09
N GLU A 21 -22.18 -12.43 11.61
CA GLU A 21 -21.69 -11.59 10.54
C GLU A 21 -20.97 -10.37 11.14
N ILE A 22 -19.64 -10.31 10.96
CA ILE A 22 -18.80 -9.25 11.49
C ILE A 22 -18.55 -8.20 10.40
N PRO A 23 -19.10 -6.98 10.51
CA PRO A 23 -18.81 -5.91 9.56
C PRO A 23 -17.35 -5.44 9.72
N VAL A 24 -16.66 -5.32 8.59
CA VAL A 24 -15.24 -4.89 8.53
C VAL A 24 -15.09 -3.56 7.82
N LEU A 25 -15.80 -3.35 6.71
CA LEU A 25 -15.84 -2.08 5.98
C LEU A 25 -17.28 -1.62 5.83
N ARG A 26 -17.51 -0.31 6.01
CA ARG A 26 -18.81 0.31 5.90
C ARG A 26 -18.72 1.58 5.06
N ASN A 27 -19.53 1.65 4.00
CA ASN A 27 -19.72 2.84 3.18
C ASN A 27 -18.41 3.50 2.72
N ILE A 28 -17.45 2.69 2.21
CA ILE A 28 -16.19 3.20 1.70
C ILE A 28 -16.43 3.86 0.33
N ASN A 29 -16.08 5.13 0.24
CA ASN A 29 -16.10 5.91 -0.99
C ASN A 29 -14.72 6.53 -1.21
N LEU A 30 -14.03 6.18 -2.30
CA LEU A 30 -12.66 6.61 -2.59
C LEU A 30 -12.42 6.70 -4.09
N GLU A 31 -11.81 7.80 -4.51
CA GLU A 31 -11.37 7.99 -5.89
C GLU A 31 -9.88 8.29 -5.93
N ILE A 32 -9.15 7.57 -6.79
CA ILE A 32 -7.70 7.71 -6.96
C ILE A 32 -7.40 8.00 -8.43
N ARG A 33 -6.52 8.97 -8.66
CA ARG A 33 -6.09 9.35 -10.00
C ARG A 33 -4.83 8.60 -10.41
N LYS A 34 -4.65 8.45 -11.71
CA LYS A 34 -3.45 7.82 -12.28
C LYS A 34 -2.18 8.55 -11.84
N GLY A 35 -1.19 7.79 -11.38
CA GLY A 35 0.09 8.29 -10.89
C GLY A 35 0.06 8.88 -9.47
N GLU A 36 -1.09 8.90 -8.77
CA GLU A 36 -1.14 9.33 -7.36
C GLU A 36 -0.48 8.29 -6.44
N PHE A 37 0.15 8.79 -5.37
CA PHE A 37 0.53 7.97 -4.23
C PHE A 37 -0.43 8.27 -3.08
N VAL A 38 -1.30 7.33 -2.77
CA VAL A 38 -2.30 7.43 -1.70
C VAL A 38 -1.91 6.53 -0.55
N THR A 39 -1.92 7.06 0.67
CA THR A 39 -1.69 6.27 1.89
C THR A 39 -2.97 6.18 2.70
N ILE A 40 -3.21 5.03 3.31
CA ILE A 40 -4.38 4.74 4.13
C ILE A 40 -3.91 4.41 5.54
N VAL A 41 -4.35 5.21 6.53
CA VAL A 41 -4.01 5.01 7.95
C VAL A 41 -5.26 4.69 8.76
N GLY A 42 -5.08 3.96 9.86
CA GLY A 42 -6.14 3.59 10.78
C GLY A 42 -5.65 2.60 11.81
N HIS A 43 -6.45 2.36 12.85
CA HIS A 43 -6.15 1.39 13.89
C HIS A 43 -5.92 -0.02 13.33
N SER A 44 -5.18 -0.86 14.08
CA SER A 44 -5.05 -2.28 13.74
C SER A 44 -6.44 -2.93 13.69
N GLY A 45 -6.67 -3.75 12.67
CA GLY A 45 -7.94 -4.46 12.48
C GLY A 45 -9.11 -3.62 11.94
N CYS A 46 -8.94 -2.34 11.57
CA CYS A 46 -10.02 -1.51 11.01
C CYS A 46 -10.39 -1.87 9.55
N GLY A 47 -9.67 -2.80 8.89
CA GLY A 47 -10.01 -3.26 7.54
C GLY A 47 -9.12 -2.73 6.42
N LYS A 48 -8.01 -2.02 6.69
CA LYS A 48 -7.07 -1.49 5.67
C LYS A 48 -6.58 -2.56 4.70
N SER A 49 -6.01 -3.65 5.23
CA SER A 49 -5.53 -4.77 4.39
C SER A 49 -6.68 -5.49 3.68
N THR A 50 -7.89 -5.50 4.26
CA THR A 50 -9.10 -6.02 3.59
C THR A 50 -9.47 -5.15 2.39
N LEU A 51 -9.46 -3.82 2.56
CA LEU A 51 -9.70 -2.88 1.47
C LEU A 51 -8.68 -3.05 0.34
N LEU A 52 -7.39 -3.17 0.70
CA LEU A 52 -6.33 -3.39 -0.27
C LEU A 52 -6.51 -4.71 -1.05
N LYS A 53 -6.88 -5.80 -0.35
CA LYS A 53 -7.15 -7.11 -0.97
C LYS A 53 -8.40 -7.09 -1.85
N ILE A 54 -9.41 -6.27 -1.55
CA ILE A 54 -10.57 -6.07 -2.42
C ILE A 54 -10.14 -5.35 -3.70
N ILE A 55 -9.33 -4.29 -3.60
CA ILE A 55 -8.76 -3.58 -4.76
C ILE A 55 -7.90 -4.53 -5.61
N ALA A 56 -7.16 -5.44 -4.99
CA ALA A 56 -6.38 -6.46 -5.70
C ALA A 56 -7.24 -7.55 -6.37
N GLY A 57 -8.55 -7.60 -6.08
CA GLY A 57 -9.44 -8.67 -6.55
C GLY A 57 -9.26 -10.01 -5.80
N LEU A 58 -8.58 -10.00 -4.65
CA LEU A 58 -8.29 -11.20 -3.85
C LEU A 58 -9.39 -11.52 -2.83
N VAL A 59 -10.25 -10.56 -2.53
CA VAL A 59 -11.35 -10.69 -1.57
C VAL A 59 -12.62 -10.11 -2.17
N GLU A 60 -13.69 -10.89 -2.18
CA GLU A 60 -15.01 -10.44 -2.60
C GLU A 60 -15.63 -9.47 -1.59
N TYR A 61 -16.50 -8.58 -2.05
CA TYR A 61 -17.25 -7.64 -1.23
C TYR A 61 -18.76 -7.89 -1.34
N LYS A 62 -19.51 -7.41 -0.36
CA LYS A 62 -20.96 -7.71 -0.24
C LYS A 62 -21.80 -6.74 -1.07
N LEU A 63 -21.54 -5.44 -0.94
CA LEU A 63 -22.30 -4.37 -1.59
C LEU A 63 -21.34 -3.28 -2.07
N GLY A 64 -21.81 -2.47 -3.02
CA GLY A 64 -21.08 -1.36 -3.61
C GLY A 64 -20.42 -1.72 -4.93
N GLU A 65 -19.53 -0.84 -5.35
CA GLU A 65 -18.79 -0.98 -6.60
C GLU A 65 -17.31 -0.66 -6.39
N VAL A 66 -16.44 -1.48 -6.96
CA VAL A 66 -15.00 -1.23 -7.06
C VAL A 66 -14.61 -1.40 -8.51
N SER A 67 -14.12 -0.32 -9.12
CA SER A 67 -13.77 -0.32 -10.54
C SER A 67 -12.37 0.26 -10.78
N TYR A 68 -11.66 -0.34 -11.73
CA TYR A 68 -10.37 0.07 -12.25
C TYR A 68 -10.55 0.48 -13.72
N SER A 69 -10.14 1.71 -14.06
CA SER A 69 -10.30 2.26 -15.43
C SER A 69 -11.71 2.05 -16.01
N GLY A 70 -12.74 2.19 -15.16
CA GLY A 70 -14.16 1.99 -15.55
C GLY A 70 -14.64 0.54 -15.59
N HIS A 71 -13.77 -0.46 -15.42
CA HIS A 71 -14.11 -1.87 -15.37
C HIS A 71 -14.23 -2.37 -13.93
N LYS A 72 -15.30 -3.13 -13.65
CA LYS A 72 -15.51 -3.71 -12.31
C LYS A 72 -14.39 -4.70 -11.97
N ILE A 73 -13.83 -4.57 -10.76
CA ILE A 73 -12.87 -5.54 -10.22
C ILE A 73 -13.65 -6.73 -9.64
N SER A 74 -13.45 -7.91 -10.21
CA SER A 74 -14.06 -9.18 -9.76
C SER A 74 -13.02 -10.25 -9.41
N GLU A 75 -11.79 -10.12 -9.94
CA GLU A 75 -10.72 -11.11 -9.82
C GLU A 75 -9.34 -10.42 -9.84
N PRO A 76 -8.26 -11.11 -9.44
CA PRO A 76 -6.90 -10.60 -9.58
C PRO A 76 -6.54 -10.36 -11.05
N GLY A 77 -5.73 -9.32 -11.30
CA GLY A 77 -5.24 -8.96 -12.63
C GLY A 77 -3.78 -8.54 -12.61
N THR A 78 -3.11 -8.60 -13.76
CA THR A 78 -1.72 -8.15 -13.92
C THR A 78 -1.57 -6.63 -13.91
N ASP A 79 -2.66 -5.91 -14.07
CA ASP A 79 -2.80 -4.46 -13.97
C ASP A 79 -2.64 -3.93 -12.52
N ARG A 80 -2.70 -4.83 -11.53
CA ARG A 80 -2.56 -4.53 -10.10
C ARG A 80 -1.52 -5.43 -9.44
N GLY A 81 -0.34 -4.88 -9.15
CA GLY A 81 0.69 -5.56 -8.37
C GLY A 81 0.40 -5.45 -6.88
N MET A 82 0.73 -6.48 -6.09
CA MET A 82 0.59 -6.45 -4.64
C MET A 82 1.86 -6.89 -3.93
N VAL A 83 2.30 -6.06 -2.97
CA VAL A 83 3.37 -6.34 -2.02
C VAL A 83 2.75 -6.51 -0.64
N PHE A 84 2.96 -7.66 -0.03
CA PHE A 84 2.41 -8.02 1.28
C PHE A 84 3.32 -7.54 2.40
N GLN A 85 2.81 -7.49 3.62
CA GLN A 85 3.54 -7.15 4.84
C GLN A 85 4.78 -8.04 5.04
N GLU A 86 4.61 -9.34 4.85
CA GLU A 86 5.72 -10.26 4.66
C GLU A 86 6.07 -10.26 3.17
N HIS A 87 7.35 -10.17 2.81
CA HIS A 87 7.80 -10.08 1.40
C HIS A 87 7.36 -11.25 0.52
N ARG A 88 6.97 -12.40 1.12
CA ARG A 88 6.43 -13.60 0.43
C ARG A 88 7.19 -14.01 -0.83
N LEU A 89 8.50 -13.85 -0.79
CA LEU A 89 9.36 -14.40 -1.84
C LEU A 89 9.30 -15.93 -1.77
N LEU A 90 9.34 -16.58 -2.94
CA LEU A 90 9.36 -18.03 -3.05
C LEU A 90 10.75 -18.53 -2.63
N PRO A 91 10.90 -19.23 -1.49
CA PRO A 91 12.21 -19.51 -0.90
C PRO A 91 13.09 -20.47 -1.71
N TRP A 92 12.49 -21.22 -2.63
CA TRP A 92 13.18 -22.16 -3.53
C TRP A 92 13.56 -21.54 -4.89
N LEU A 93 13.22 -20.27 -5.13
CA LEU A 93 13.57 -19.52 -6.32
C LEU A 93 14.63 -18.47 -5.98
N THR A 94 15.54 -18.23 -6.92
CA THR A 94 16.49 -17.11 -6.87
C THR A 94 15.75 -15.77 -6.96
N ILE A 95 16.42 -14.66 -6.69
CA ILE A 95 15.82 -13.32 -6.82
C ILE A 95 15.42 -13.05 -8.27
N TYR A 96 16.26 -13.43 -9.24
CA TYR A 96 15.95 -13.34 -10.66
C TYR A 96 14.65 -14.08 -11.00
N GLU A 97 14.49 -15.32 -10.53
CA GLU A 97 13.32 -16.15 -10.77
C GLU A 97 12.09 -15.62 -10.03
N ASN A 98 12.26 -15.10 -8.79
CA ASN A 98 11.17 -14.46 -8.05
C ASN A 98 10.61 -13.25 -8.80
N ILE A 99 11.46 -12.35 -9.28
CA ILE A 99 11.06 -11.16 -10.05
C ILE A 99 10.37 -11.58 -11.36
N GLY A 100 10.90 -12.59 -12.03
CA GLY A 100 10.36 -13.11 -13.28
C GLY A 100 9.16 -14.05 -13.14
N PHE A 101 8.68 -14.34 -11.92
CA PHE A 101 7.68 -15.38 -11.68
C PHE A 101 6.34 -15.12 -12.37
N GLY A 102 5.88 -13.86 -12.40
CA GLY A 102 4.62 -13.48 -13.05
C GLY A 102 4.71 -13.19 -14.56
N LEU A 103 5.90 -13.31 -15.18
CA LEU A 103 6.16 -12.88 -16.56
C LEU A 103 6.05 -14.04 -17.56
N TYR A 104 4.96 -14.80 -17.50
CA TYR A 104 4.78 -15.98 -18.37
C TYR A 104 4.24 -15.63 -19.79
N ASN A 105 3.67 -14.44 -19.98
CA ASN A 105 3.13 -13.99 -21.27
C ASN A 105 4.17 -13.24 -22.13
N LEU A 106 5.39 -13.01 -21.61
CA LEU A 106 6.46 -12.31 -22.34
C LEU A 106 7.38 -13.29 -23.05
N SER A 107 7.95 -12.87 -24.16
CA SER A 107 9.07 -13.58 -24.81
C SER A 107 10.26 -13.69 -23.86
N ARG A 108 11.21 -14.56 -24.17
CA ARG A 108 12.42 -14.74 -23.35
C ARG A 108 13.23 -13.44 -23.23
N GLU A 109 13.36 -12.71 -24.33
CA GLU A 109 14.11 -11.46 -24.41
C GLU A 109 13.41 -10.35 -23.59
N GLU A 110 12.10 -10.19 -23.75
CA GLU A 110 11.30 -9.22 -22.99
C GLU A 110 11.34 -9.52 -21.50
N LYS A 111 11.23 -10.81 -21.13
CA LYS A 111 11.32 -11.24 -19.73
C LYS A 111 12.67 -10.90 -19.12
N GLN A 112 13.77 -11.18 -19.84
CA GLN A 112 15.12 -10.85 -19.37
C GLN A 112 15.31 -9.35 -19.22
N ALA A 113 14.86 -8.54 -20.18
CA ALA A 113 14.93 -7.09 -20.13
C ALA A 113 14.13 -6.51 -18.96
N SER A 114 12.91 -7.00 -18.74
CA SER A 114 12.08 -6.57 -17.62
C SER A 114 12.73 -6.90 -16.27
N ILE A 115 13.22 -8.13 -16.09
CA ILE A 115 13.88 -8.52 -14.83
C ILE A 115 15.12 -7.67 -14.58
N ALA A 116 15.97 -7.45 -15.60
CA ALA A 116 17.19 -6.63 -15.48
C ALA A 116 16.83 -5.19 -15.08
N LYS A 117 15.84 -4.57 -15.75
CA LYS A 117 15.33 -3.23 -15.41
C LYS A 117 14.94 -3.13 -13.94
N TYR A 118 14.16 -4.08 -13.43
CA TYR A 118 13.66 -3.98 -12.06
C TYR A 118 14.69 -4.38 -11.00
N ILE A 119 15.67 -5.22 -11.32
CA ILE A 119 16.82 -5.47 -10.45
C ILE A 119 17.64 -4.19 -10.28
N GLU A 120 17.95 -3.50 -11.38
CA GLU A 120 18.64 -2.20 -11.37
C GLU A 120 17.82 -1.15 -10.60
N LEU A 121 16.51 -1.02 -10.90
CA LEU A 121 15.62 -0.08 -10.25
C LEU A 121 15.66 -0.20 -8.72
N VAL A 122 15.69 -1.44 -8.19
CA VAL A 122 15.71 -1.67 -6.73
C VAL A 122 17.12 -1.86 -6.17
N ARG A 123 18.18 -1.67 -6.97
CA ARG A 123 19.60 -1.79 -6.57
C ARG A 123 19.92 -3.14 -5.95
N LEU A 124 19.60 -4.19 -6.68
CA LEU A 124 19.92 -5.59 -6.31
C LEU A 124 20.85 -6.26 -7.32
N GLU A 125 21.63 -5.45 -8.10
CA GLU A 125 22.66 -5.96 -9.00
C GLU A 125 23.68 -6.77 -8.20
N GLY A 126 24.06 -7.93 -8.73
CA GLY A 126 24.95 -8.90 -8.07
C GLY A 126 24.24 -9.89 -7.14
N PHE A 127 22.93 -9.71 -6.89
CA PHE A 127 22.13 -10.62 -6.05
C PHE A 127 21.12 -11.45 -6.87
N GLU A 128 21.23 -11.47 -8.18
CA GLU A 128 20.30 -12.16 -9.09
C GLU A 128 20.16 -13.65 -8.77
N LYS A 129 21.30 -14.29 -8.42
CA LYS A 129 21.40 -15.72 -8.10
C LYS A 129 21.21 -16.04 -6.63
N ALA A 130 21.07 -15.02 -5.77
CA ALA A 130 20.84 -15.22 -4.35
C ALA A 130 19.41 -15.77 -4.11
N TYR A 131 19.27 -16.55 -3.05
CA TYR A 131 17.97 -17.00 -2.54
C TYR A 131 17.43 -16.04 -1.46
N PRO A 132 16.13 -15.99 -1.20
CA PRO A 132 15.53 -15.08 -0.21
C PRO A 132 16.17 -15.12 1.18
N ASN A 133 16.58 -16.29 1.66
CA ASN A 133 17.24 -16.47 2.95
C ASN A 133 18.68 -15.92 3.03
N GLN A 134 19.25 -15.51 1.92
CA GLN A 134 20.58 -14.89 1.83
C GLN A 134 20.49 -13.35 1.83
N LEU A 135 19.29 -12.78 1.86
CA LEU A 135 19.06 -11.34 1.82
C LEU A 135 18.81 -10.76 3.21
N SER A 136 19.19 -9.50 3.42
CA SER A 136 18.66 -8.73 4.55
C SER A 136 17.17 -8.45 4.36
N GLY A 137 16.45 -8.11 5.43
CA GLY A 137 15.01 -7.79 5.35
C GLY A 137 14.70 -6.66 4.36
N GLY A 138 15.54 -5.61 4.32
CA GLY A 138 15.39 -4.51 3.36
C GLY A 138 15.67 -4.94 1.91
N MET A 139 16.60 -5.86 1.68
CA MET A 139 16.86 -6.42 0.34
C MET A 139 15.69 -7.30 -0.11
N ALA A 140 15.16 -8.15 0.77
CA ALA A 140 14.01 -8.99 0.49
C ALA A 140 12.77 -8.15 0.17
N GLN A 141 12.56 -7.04 0.88
CA GLN A 141 11.49 -6.10 0.60
C GLN A 141 11.65 -5.43 -0.76
N ARG A 142 12.87 -5.00 -1.13
CA ARG A 142 13.16 -4.45 -2.46
C ARG A 142 12.89 -5.48 -3.57
N ALA A 143 13.26 -6.74 -3.37
CA ALA A 143 12.97 -7.81 -4.32
C ALA A 143 11.45 -8.06 -4.46
N ALA A 144 10.68 -7.99 -3.37
CA ALA A 144 9.22 -8.09 -3.42
C ALA A 144 8.57 -6.93 -4.19
N ILE A 145 9.08 -5.71 -4.03
CA ILE A 145 8.65 -4.54 -4.80
C ILE A 145 8.98 -4.72 -6.29
N ALA A 146 10.19 -5.15 -6.62
CA ALA A 146 10.60 -5.44 -8.00
C ALA A 146 9.69 -6.49 -8.64
N ARG A 147 9.38 -7.58 -7.92
CA ARG A 147 8.44 -8.60 -8.39
C ARG A 147 7.04 -8.02 -8.63
N GLY A 148 6.56 -7.15 -7.74
CA GLY A 148 5.26 -6.49 -7.89
C GLY A 148 5.19 -5.53 -9.08
N LEU A 149 6.32 -4.91 -9.46
CA LEU A 149 6.43 -3.99 -10.59
C LEU A 149 6.76 -4.68 -11.91
N ALA A 150 7.33 -5.90 -11.89
CA ALA A 150 7.88 -6.54 -13.08
C ALA A 150 6.83 -6.79 -14.19
N SER A 151 5.56 -6.99 -13.82
CA SER A 151 4.44 -7.09 -14.76
C SER A 151 3.98 -5.73 -15.32
N ASN A 152 4.67 -4.64 -14.98
CA ASN A 152 4.31 -3.27 -15.34
C ASN A 152 2.86 -2.89 -14.98
N PRO A 153 2.44 -3.06 -13.70
CA PRO A 153 1.08 -2.79 -13.29
C PRO A 153 0.79 -1.28 -13.30
N GLU A 154 -0.46 -0.90 -13.53
CA GLU A 154 -0.87 0.50 -13.40
C GLU A 154 -1.10 0.93 -11.94
N ILE A 155 -1.36 -0.04 -11.06
CA ILE A 155 -1.51 0.17 -9.61
C ILE A 155 -0.60 -0.80 -8.85
N LEU A 156 0.22 -0.26 -7.94
CA LEU A 156 0.99 -1.04 -6.96
C LEU A 156 0.36 -0.88 -5.57
N LEU A 157 -0.05 -1.99 -4.99
CA LEU A 157 -0.66 -2.09 -3.68
C LEU A 157 0.39 -2.52 -2.66
N LEU A 158 0.54 -1.79 -1.56
CA LEU A 158 1.56 -2.00 -0.54
C LEU A 158 0.91 -2.20 0.83
N ASP A 159 0.93 -3.43 1.35
CA ASP A 159 0.32 -3.80 2.64
C ASP A 159 1.39 -3.75 3.74
N GLU A 160 1.45 -2.67 4.51
CA GLU A 160 2.43 -2.40 5.60
C GLU A 160 3.89 -2.76 5.23
N PRO A 161 4.43 -2.21 4.13
CA PRO A 161 5.68 -2.70 3.53
C PRO A 161 6.93 -2.51 4.40
N PHE A 162 6.84 -1.79 5.51
CA PHE A 162 7.97 -1.48 6.39
C PHE A 162 7.85 -2.08 7.78
N GLY A 163 6.77 -2.82 8.07
CA GLY A 163 6.45 -3.30 9.42
C GLY A 163 7.52 -4.21 10.04
N ALA A 164 8.25 -4.96 9.22
CA ALA A 164 9.30 -5.89 9.68
C ALA A 164 10.72 -5.29 9.68
N LEU A 165 10.88 -3.99 9.35
CA LEU A 165 12.19 -3.35 9.22
C LEU A 165 12.59 -2.58 10.48
N ASP A 166 13.90 -2.58 10.79
CA ASP A 166 14.45 -1.67 11.80
C ASP A 166 14.33 -0.19 11.39
N ALA A 167 14.48 0.72 12.33
CA ALA A 167 14.23 2.14 12.12
C ALA A 167 15.08 2.77 11.00
N LEU A 168 16.36 2.43 10.91
CA LEU A 168 17.24 3.03 9.88
C LEU A 168 16.96 2.46 8.49
N THR A 169 16.79 1.15 8.39
CA THR A 169 16.39 0.47 7.14
C THR A 169 15.04 0.96 6.66
N ARG A 170 14.08 1.20 7.57
CA ARG A 170 12.77 1.76 7.26
C ARG A 170 12.87 3.14 6.61
N ILE A 171 13.66 4.06 7.17
CA ILE A 171 13.88 5.40 6.60
C ILE A 171 14.49 5.30 5.19
N GLN A 172 15.45 4.40 5.00
CA GLN A 172 16.08 4.19 3.68
C GLN A 172 15.06 3.64 2.67
N MET A 173 14.24 2.68 3.08
CA MET A 173 13.21 2.08 2.22
C MET A 173 12.11 3.08 1.85
N GLN A 174 11.72 3.97 2.75
CA GLN A 174 10.76 5.05 2.45
C GLN A 174 11.30 5.97 1.35
N LYS A 175 12.57 6.37 1.43
CA LYS A 175 13.23 7.17 0.38
C LYS A 175 13.28 6.41 -0.95
N GLU A 176 13.57 5.12 -0.90
CA GLU A 176 13.66 4.26 -2.07
C GLU A 176 12.30 4.09 -2.76
N ILE A 177 11.22 3.86 -2.02
CA ILE A 177 9.86 3.80 -2.58
C ILE A 177 9.47 5.13 -3.24
N LEU A 178 9.80 6.28 -2.63
CA LEU A 178 9.54 7.58 -3.26
C LEU A 178 10.33 7.77 -4.56
N ARG A 179 11.57 7.28 -4.61
CA ARG A 179 12.38 7.30 -5.84
C ARG A 179 11.74 6.45 -6.93
N ILE A 180 11.40 5.21 -6.60
CA ILE A 180 10.74 4.25 -7.51
C ILE A 180 9.42 4.83 -8.03
N TRP A 181 8.59 5.40 -7.15
CA TRP A 181 7.34 6.03 -7.55
C TRP A 181 7.53 7.18 -8.55
N LYS A 182 8.53 8.05 -8.31
CA LYS A 182 8.85 9.16 -9.22
C LYS A 182 9.35 8.70 -10.58
N GLU A 183 10.12 7.62 -10.63
CA GLU A 183 10.68 7.05 -11.86
C GLU A 183 9.63 6.31 -12.67
N GLU A 184 8.89 5.40 -12.05
CA GLU A 184 7.91 4.54 -12.74
C GLU A 184 6.56 5.23 -12.96
N LYS A 185 6.23 6.27 -12.18
CA LYS A 185 4.93 6.98 -12.23
C LYS A 185 3.72 6.06 -12.06
N THR A 186 3.94 4.89 -11.50
CA THR A 186 2.89 3.91 -11.18
C THR A 186 2.01 4.48 -10.06
N THR A 187 0.70 4.31 -10.15
CA THR A 187 -0.21 4.65 -9.04
C THR A 187 0.11 3.76 -7.85
N MET A 188 0.33 4.34 -6.67
CA MET A 188 0.63 3.57 -5.47
C MET A 188 -0.45 3.77 -4.40
N ILE A 189 -0.88 2.65 -3.79
CA ILE A 189 -1.79 2.66 -2.66
C ILE A 189 -1.14 1.88 -1.54
N MET A 190 -0.82 2.55 -0.43
CA MET A 190 -0.15 1.94 0.70
C MET A 190 -1.04 1.99 1.95
N VAL A 191 -1.14 0.89 2.65
CA VAL A 191 -1.71 0.87 4.00
C VAL A 191 -0.59 0.81 5.03
N THR A 192 -0.76 1.57 6.11
CA THR A 192 0.17 1.59 7.25
C THR A 192 -0.58 1.95 8.52
N HIS A 193 0.01 1.65 9.68
CA HIS A 193 -0.42 2.17 10.98
C HIS A 193 0.45 3.33 11.45
N ASP A 194 1.51 3.67 10.72
CA ASP A 194 2.44 4.76 11.03
C ASP A 194 2.01 6.05 10.31
N ILE A 195 1.60 7.06 11.10
CA ILE A 195 1.13 8.35 10.59
C ILE A 195 2.25 9.13 9.90
N ASP A 196 3.49 9.04 10.42
CA ASP A 196 4.63 9.74 9.85
C ASP A 196 5.00 9.18 8.47
N GLU A 197 4.90 7.86 8.30
CA GLU A 197 5.04 7.21 6.99
C GLU A 197 3.98 7.69 6.01
N ALA A 198 2.72 7.71 6.44
CA ALA A 198 1.62 8.09 5.59
C ALA A 198 1.75 9.53 5.08
N ILE A 199 2.07 10.48 5.97
CA ILE A 199 2.26 11.88 5.59
C ILE A 199 3.49 12.02 4.68
N TYR A 200 4.60 11.34 5.00
CA TYR A 200 5.85 11.47 4.26
C TYR A 200 5.74 10.93 2.83
N LEU A 201 5.05 9.81 2.63
CA LEU A 201 4.99 9.10 1.34
C LEU A 201 3.82 9.54 0.46
N GLY A 202 2.61 9.62 1.03
CA GLY A 202 1.40 9.88 0.26
C GLY A 202 1.31 11.31 -0.28
N GLN A 203 0.62 11.50 -1.37
CA GLN A 203 0.11 12.82 -1.77
C GLN A 203 -1.23 13.12 -1.08
N LYS A 204 -1.96 12.05 -0.75
CA LYS A 204 -3.17 12.07 0.06
C LYS A 204 -3.08 11.03 1.17
N VAL A 205 -3.57 11.37 2.33
CA VAL A 205 -3.74 10.46 3.47
C VAL A 205 -5.23 10.22 3.68
N VAL A 206 -5.65 8.98 3.54
CA VAL A 206 -7.01 8.51 3.83
C VAL A 206 -7.02 8.02 5.28
N VAL A 207 -7.80 8.66 6.15
CA VAL A 207 -7.93 8.31 7.56
C VAL A 207 -9.14 7.43 7.74
N MET A 208 -8.95 6.22 8.29
CA MET A 208 -10.02 5.25 8.55
C MET A 208 -10.33 5.15 10.04
N SER A 209 -11.63 5.04 10.37
CA SER A 209 -12.11 4.76 11.74
C SER A 209 -11.70 3.37 12.22
N ALA A 210 -11.94 3.10 13.52
CA ALA A 210 -11.96 1.75 14.06
C ALA A 210 -13.06 0.89 13.39
N ARG A 211 -13.12 -0.42 13.73
CA ARG A 211 -14.08 -1.36 13.13
C ARG A 211 -15.55 -1.03 13.48
N PRO A 212 -16.46 -1.00 12.48
CA PRO A 212 -16.20 -1.17 11.04
C PRO A 212 -15.46 0.04 10.47
N GLY A 213 -14.48 -0.22 9.58
CA GLY A 213 -13.70 0.84 8.95
C GLY A 213 -14.57 1.69 8.03
N GLU A 214 -14.54 2.99 8.26
CA GLU A 214 -15.14 4.05 7.43
C GLU A 214 -14.07 5.08 7.11
N ILE A 215 -14.19 5.78 5.98
CA ILE A 215 -13.31 6.91 5.70
C ILE A 215 -13.81 8.11 6.50
N LYS A 216 -13.01 8.57 7.47
CA LYS A 216 -13.28 9.75 8.27
C LYS A 216 -12.90 11.04 7.55
N GLU A 217 -11.74 11.04 6.92
CA GLU A 217 -11.24 12.19 6.17
C GLU A 217 -10.21 11.77 5.11
N ILE A 218 -10.11 12.56 4.05
CA ILE A 218 -9.04 12.50 3.05
C ILE A 218 -8.28 13.82 3.12
N ILE A 219 -7.01 13.76 3.50
CA ILE A 219 -6.16 14.93 3.73
C ILE A 219 -5.15 15.02 2.58
N ASP A 220 -5.14 16.18 1.88
CA ASP A 220 -4.09 16.47 0.89
C ASP A 220 -2.79 16.86 1.62
N VAL A 221 -1.71 16.18 1.28
CA VAL A 221 -0.38 16.35 1.88
C VAL A 221 0.70 16.54 0.80
N ASN A 222 0.30 16.97 -0.38
CA ASN A 222 1.17 17.11 -1.55
C ASN A 222 1.90 18.46 -1.60
N THR A 223 2.50 18.88 -0.48
CA THR A 223 3.32 20.10 -0.39
C THR A 223 4.72 19.77 0.13
N ALA A 224 5.72 20.57 -0.25
CA ALA A 224 7.09 20.35 0.23
C ALA A 224 7.18 20.43 1.75
N SER A 225 6.47 21.37 2.38
CA SER A 225 6.42 21.52 3.83
C SER A 225 5.75 20.35 4.54
N ALA A 226 4.69 19.76 3.94
CA ALA A 226 4.08 18.55 4.46
C ALA A 226 5.00 17.32 4.38
N LYS A 227 6.04 17.33 3.56
CA LYS A 227 7.04 16.25 3.44
C LYS A 227 8.26 16.45 4.34
N ASP A 228 8.43 17.62 4.92
CA ASP A 228 9.49 17.90 5.88
C ASP A 228 9.00 17.57 7.30
N ARG A 229 9.52 16.50 7.88
CA ARG A 229 9.18 16.03 9.23
C ARG A 229 9.49 17.05 10.34
N GLY A 230 10.39 18.02 10.07
CA GLY A 230 10.72 19.10 10.99
C GLY A 230 9.80 20.32 10.87
N SER A 231 8.90 20.34 9.89
CA SER A 231 8.07 21.51 9.63
C SER A 231 6.85 21.59 10.55
N THR A 232 6.36 22.82 10.77
CA THR A 232 5.11 23.07 11.49
C THR A 232 3.89 22.48 10.75
N GLU A 233 3.94 22.45 9.43
CA GLU A 233 2.86 21.88 8.61
C GLU A 233 2.75 20.37 8.79
N PHE A 234 3.89 19.64 8.79
CA PHE A 234 3.90 18.22 9.11
C PHE A 234 3.31 17.94 10.49
N ALA A 235 3.73 18.71 11.51
CA ALA A 235 3.21 18.59 12.87
C ALA A 235 1.69 18.88 12.94
N ARG A 236 1.20 19.89 12.19
CA ARG A 236 -0.22 20.22 12.11
C ARG A 236 -1.04 19.10 11.50
N ILE A 237 -0.58 18.53 10.38
CA ILE A 237 -1.24 17.40 9.71
C ILE A 237 -1.24 16.18 10.63
N LYS A 238 -0.11 15.88 11.24
CA LYS A 238 0.02 14.77 12.20
C LYS A 238 -0.97 14.92 13.35
N LYS A 239 -1.06 16.09 13.97
CA LYS A 239 -2.04 16.38 15.03
C LYS A 239 -3.47 16.18 14.54
N LYS A 240 -3.79 16.64 13.32
CA LYS A 240 -5.12 16.46 12.71
C LYS A 240 -5.49 14.98 12.58
N ILE A 241 -4.57 14.13 12.12
CA ILE A 241 -4.79 12.68 12.01
C ILE A 241 -4.93 12.05 13.40
N TYR A 242 -4.10 12.45 14.38
CA TYR A 242 -4.21 11.97 15.76
C TYR A 242 -5.58 12.27 16.36
N ASN A 243 -6.13 13.46 16.14
CA ASN A 243 -7.46 13.80 16.65
C ASN A 243 -8.53 12.81 16.18
N HIS A 244 -8.50 12.36 14.92
CA HIS A 244 -9.44 11.33 14.43
C HIS A 244 -9.30 9.96 15.11
N PHE A 245 -8.16 9.69 15.75
CA PHE A 245 -7.95 8.41 16.45
C PHE A 245 -8.30 8.48 17.92
N PHE A 246 -8.19 9.66 18.55
CA PHE A 246 -8.29 9.84 20.01
C PHE A 246 -9.47 10.72 20.42
N GLU A 247 -10.24 11.30 19.49
CA GLU A 247 -11.46 12.04 19.82
C GLU A 247 -12.53 11.13 20.46
N ASP A 248 -12.54 9.84 20.13
CA ASP A 248 -13.43 8.86 20.75
C ASP A 248 -12.93 8.40 22.16
N GLU A 249 -11.67 8.67 22.53
CA GLU A 249 -11.08 8.36 23.84
C GLU A 249 -11.20 9.52 24.85
N ASN A 250 -11.65 10.70 24.44
CA ASN A 250 -11.92 11.86 25.31
C ASN A 250 -13.26 11.76 26.08
N MET A 251 -13.81 10.57 26.23
CA MET A 251 -14.76 10.33 27.31
C MET A 251 -14.00 9.94 28.57
N GLU A 252 -13.90 10.96 29.48
CA GLU A 252 -13.61 10.78 30.90
C GLU A 252 -12.19 10.36 31.31
N ILE A 253 -11.21 11.26 31.16
CA ILE A 253 -10.23 11.40 32.24
C ILE A 253 -10.82 12.46 33.19
N GLU A 254 -11.74 12.08 34.06
CA GLU A 254 -11.99 12.78 35.30
C GLU A 254 -10.69 12.71 36.14
N TYR A 255 -9.99 13.82 36.22
CA TYR A 255 -8.97 14.01 37.24
C TYR A 255 -9.66 13.92 38.59
N VAL A 256 -9.63 12.74 39.21
CA VAL A 256 -9.85 12.62 40.65
C VAL A 256 -8.60 13.19 41.31
N ILE A 257 -8.70 14.42 41.81
CA ILE A 257 -7.73 15.06 42.72
C ILE A 257 -7.87 14.44 44.08
#